data_db957ef74987426359c0a373ec191992
#
_entry.id   db957ef74987426359c0a373ec191992
#
_cell.length_a   1.000
_cell.length_b   1.000
_cell.length_c   1.000
_cell.angle_alpha   90.00
_cell.angle_beta   90.00
_cell.angle_gamma   90.00
#
_symmetry.space_group_name_H-M   'P 1'
#
loop_
_entity.id
_entity.type
_entity.pdbx_description
1 polymer ?
#
loop_
_entity_poly.entity_id
_entity_poly.type
_entity_poly.pdbx_seq_one_letter_code
_entity_poly.pdbx_strand_id
1 'polypeptide(L)'
;WLDSAWLLPSLFAPAFAGLLVEVWSWRGLFWLQLPLLLVMAVLLKKPMRQLQRPLTAYKFASLIGALRIGLCCLAIVVLTAQPLHSGWLLLLPLGWMMWRPLSQVLPPQWWQLRTPLALTVVLHGGVFFVFYGVELYLPLYLIEARGMGITATGLALTCAAFTWVGASFLQSVADRHISHRQSLLVGILLFALALLMLALLLLPTMPLWIIYPAWGLMGFGMGLAYNSVATAAMLATESGREGATASATGVMDSLGIGLAAGLGGALKNQVEYRGGGLDLFMQLIGLLMLAVSFWLAWTTWRRFPKDKSWHLGP
;
A
#
# COMPACT_ATOMS: atom_id res chain seq x y z
N TRP A 1 17.13 1.12 11.35
CA TRP A 1 16.59 0.63 12.65
C TRP A 1 15.07 0.78 12.73
N LEU A 2 14.51 1.91 12.26
CA LEU A 2 13.05 2.12 12.30
C LEU A 2 12.31 1.14 11.39
N ASP A 3 12.84 0.92 10.19
CA ASP A 3 12.29 -0.03 9.23
C ASP A 3 12.35 -1.47 9.74
N SER A 4 13.43 -1.83 10.46
CA SER A 4 13.57 -3.16 11.06
C SER A 4 12.48 -3.44 12.10
N ALA A 5 12.01 -2.42 12.82
CA ALA A 5 10.93 -2.57 13.81
C ALA A 5 9.57 -2.89 13.17
N TRP A 6 9.33 -2.41 11.94
CA TRP A 6 8.15 -2.74 11.14
C TRP A 6 8.28 -4.11 10.47
N LEU A 7 9.46 -4.40 9.95
CA LEU A 7 9.73 -5.55 9.11
C LEU A 7 9.81 -6.86 9.90
N LEU A 8 10.39 -6.85 11.12
CA LEU A 8 10.51 -8.07 11.93
C LEU A 8 9.15 -8.70 12.29
N PRO A 9 8.14 -7.95 12.78
CA PRO A 9 6.83 -8.53 13.01
C PRO A 9 6.13 -8.97 11.71
N SER A 10 6.23 -8.19 10.63
CA SER A 10 5.57 -8.52 9.36
C SER A 10 6.11 -9.78 8.71
N LEU A 11 7.36 -10.14 9.02
CA LEU A 11 8.02 -11.32 8.49
C LEU A 11 7.34 -12.63 8.91
N PHE A 12 6.91 -12.69 10.18
CA PHE A 12 6.33 -13.89 10.75
C PHE A 12 4.80 -13.83 10.87
N ALA A 13 4.23 -12.63 10.84
CA ALA A 13 2.81 -12.42 11.14
C ALA A 13 1.86 -13.21 10.22
N PRO A 14 2.02 -13.27 8.88
CA PRO A 14 1.08 -13.99 8.03
C PRO A 14 1.11 -15.50 8.25
N ALA A 15 2.30 -16.10 8.38
CA ALA A 15 2.45 -17.53 8.64
C ALA A 15 1.94 -17.89 10.04
N PHE A 16 2.28 -17.06 11.04
CA PHE A 16 1.82 -17.25 12.42
C PHE A 16 0.30 -17.08 12.52
N ALA A 17 -0.27 -16.10 11.83
CA ALA A 17 -1.71 -15.89 11.78
C ALA A 17 -2.43 -17.09 11.15
N GLY A 18 -1.90 -17.62 10.02
CA GLY A 18 -2.45 -18.81 9.39
C GLY A 18 -2.49 -20.01 10.35
N LEU A 19 -1.37 -20.30 10.99
CA LEU A 19 -1.27 -21.39 11.98
C LEU A 19 -2.23 -21.17 13.17
N LEU A 20 -2.30 -19.96 13.69
CA LEU A 20 -3.16 -19.65 14.84
C LEU A 20 -4.64 -19.81 14.54
N VAL A 21 -5.06 -19.46 13.31
CA VAL A 21 -6.44 -19.63 12.84
C VAL A 21 -6.78 -21.11 12.71
N GLU A 22 -5.87 -21.95 12.22
CA GLU A 22 -6.08 -23.40 12.09
C GLU A 22 -6.16 -24.10 13.45
N VAL A 23 -5.29 -23.73 14.39
CA VAL A 23 -5.19 -24.41 15.71
C VAL A 23 -6.21 -23.90 16.73
N TRP A 24 -6.54 -22.63 16.65
CA TRP A 24 -7.39 -22.00 17.68
C TRP A 24 -8.63 -21.35 17.07
N SER A 25 -8.51 -20.10 16.61
CA SER A 25 -9.61 -19.34 16.00
C SER A 25 -9.10 -18.01 15.48
N TRP A 26 -9.74 -17.46 14.43
CA TRP A 26 -9.46 -16.10 13.97
C TRP A 26 -9.65 -15.03 15.07
N ARG A 27 -10.54 -15.28 16.04
CA ARG A 27 -10.74 -14.37 17.19
C ARG A 27 -9.52 -14.32 18.11
N GLY A 28 -8.73 -15.38 18.17
CA GLY A 28 -7.50 -15.45 18.95
C GLY A 28 -6.47 -14.42 18.52
N LEU A 29 -6.42 -14.08 17.23
CA LEU A 29 -5.52 -13.05 16.70
C LEU A 29 -5.77 -11.68 17.35
N PHE A 30 -7.04 -11.32 17.58
CA PHE A 30 -7.40 -10.05 18.21
C PHE A 30 -7.11 -10.06 19.71
N TRP A 31 -7.38 -11.17 20.39
CA TRP A 31 -7.07 -11.31 21.82
C TRP A 31 -5.56 -11.24 22.09
N LEU A 32 -4.74 -11.79 21.21
CA LEU A 32 -3.28 -11.74 21.33
C LEU A 32 -2.72 -10.32 21.23
N GLN A 33 -3.39 -9.42 20.53
CA GLN A 33 -2.96 -8.02 20.42
C GLN A 33 -3.09 -7.25 21.75
N LEU A 34 -4.05 -7.59 22.60
CA LEU A 34 -4.29 -6.86 23.85
C LEU A 34 -3.08 -6.89 24.81
N PRO A 35 -2.48 -8.05 25.15
CA PRO A 35 -1.29 -8.06 25.99
C PRO A 35 -0.10 -7.34 25.34
N LEU A 36 0.07 -7.43 24.01
CA LEU A 36 1.11 -6.70 23.29
C LEU A 36 0.93 -5.18 23.41
N LEU A 37 -0.31 -4.68 23.25
CA LEU A 37 -0.63 -3.27 23.44
C LEU A 37 -0.37 -2.79 24.88
N LEU A 38 -0.67 -3.61 25.88
CA LEU A 38 -0.35 -3.30 27.28
C LEU A 38 1.16 -3.19 27.51
N VAL A 39 1.94 -4.14 27.01
CA VAL A 39 3.41 -4.09 27.07
C VAL A 39 3.92 -2.82 26.38
N MET A 40 3.44 -2.52 25.18
CA MET A 40 3.81 -1.29 24.44
C MET A 40 3.47 -0.03 25.23
N ALA A 41 2.28 0.04 25.83
CA ALA A 41 1.86 1.17 26.64
C ALA A 41 2.78 1.39 27.86
N VAL A 42 3.20 0.31 28.51
CA VAL A 42 4.14 0.38 29.64
C VAL A 42 5.54 0.84 29.18
N LEU A 43 6.06 0.27 28.09
CA LEU A 43 7.37 0.62 27.55
C LEU A 43 7.44 2.08 27.07
N LEU A 44 6.37 2.56 26.42
CA LEU A 44 6.31 3.93 25.90
C LEU A 44 6.04 4.99 26.96
N LYS A 45 5.57 4.62 28.15
CA LYS A 45 5.22 5.58 29.22
C LYS A 45 6.37 6.51 29.59
N LYS A 46 7.60 5.99 29.70
CA LYS A 46 8.79 6.78 30.07
C LYS A 46 9.30 7.66 28.92
N PRO A 47 9.52 7.16 27.70
CA PRO A 47 9.90 7.98 26.55
C PRO A 47 8.88 9.10 26.25
N MET A 48 7.57 8.81 26.30
CA MET A 48 6.54 9.80 26.01
C MET A 48 6.51 10.95 27.02
N ARG A 49 6.91 10.72 28.28
CA ARG A 49 7.03 11.79 29.28
C ARG A 49 8.19 12.73 29.00
N GLN A 50 9.20 12.28 28.26
CA GLN A 50 10.39 13.06 27.90
C GLN A 50 10.22 13.86 26.59
N LEU A 51 9.21 13.51 25.78
CA LEU A 51 8.89 14.27 24.58
C LEU A 51 8.39 15.66 24.97
N GLN A 52 9.08 16.68 24.48
CA GLN A 52 8.62 18.06 24.61
C GLN A 52 7.26 18.19 23.89
N ARG A 53 6.28 18.77 24.57
CA ARG A 53 4.98 19.05 23.95
C ARG A 53 5.20 19.99 22.77
N PRO A 54 4.66 19.71 21.57
CA PRO A 54 4.74 20.64 20.47
C PRO A 54 4.11 21.98 20.90
N LEU A 55 4.83 23.06 20.69
CA LEU A 55 4.37 24.43 21.05
C LEU A 55 3.16 24.90 20.23
N THR A 56 2.82 24.17 19.17
CA THR A 56 1.64 24.45 18.33
C THR A 56 0.43 23.72 18.87
N ALA A 57 -0.57 24.49 19.33
CA ALA A 57 -1.87 23.96 19.68
C ALA A 57 -2.46 23.17 18.49
N TYR A 58 -2.85 21.93 18.73
CA TYR A 58 -3.55 21.11 17.75
C TYR A 58 -4.78 21.88 17.27
N LYS A 59 -4.81 22.30 16.02
CA LYS A 59 -5.97 23.00 15.48
C LYS A 59 -7.11 21.99 15.37
N PHE A 60 -8.20 22.24 16.11
CA PHE A 60 -9.43 21.43 16.07
C PHE A 60 -9.94 21.24 14.62
N ALA A 61 -9.65 22.19 13.73
CA ALA A 61 -9.91 22.09 12.29
C ALA A 61 -9.24 20.89 11.61
N SER A 62 -8.05 20.42 12.09
CA SER A 62 -7.38 19.25 11.53
C SER A 62 -8.08 17.95 11.92
N LEU A 63 -8.66 17.86 13.12
CA LEU A 63 -9.44 16.71 13.56
C LEU A 63 -10.75 16.58 12.76
N ILE A 64 -11.44 17.70 12.53
CA ILE A 64 -12.64 17.72 11.67
C ILE A 64 -12.29 17.27 10.24
N GLY A 65 -11.15 17.70 9.70
CA GLY A 65 -10.66 17.28 8.39
C GLY A 65 -10.43 15.78 8.34
N ALA A 66 -9.77 15.20 9.33
CA ALA A 66 -9.52 13.76 9.44
C ALA A 66 -10.83 12.96 9.55
N LEU A 67 -11.78 13.43 10.40
CA LEU A 67 -13.09 12.80 10.53
C LEU A 67 -13.89 12.83 9.21
N ARG A 68 -13.85 13.95 8.47
CA ARG A 68 -14.50 14.04 7.15
C ARG A 68 -13.91 13.03 6.16
N ILE A 69 -12.59 12.92 6.09
CA ILE A 69 -11.93 11.92 5.23
C ILE A 69 -12.39 10.52 5.63
N GLY A 70 -12.33 10.18 6.92
CA GLY A 70 -12.74 8.87 7.43
C GLY A 70 -14.20 8.53 7.11
N LEU A 71 -15.12 9.48 7.33
CA LEU A 71 -16.55 9.30 7.01
C LEU A 71 -16.80 9.17 5.50
N CYS A 72 -16.09 9.95 4.68
CA CYS A 72 -16.18 9.81 3.22
C CYS A 72 -15.64 8.46 2.75
N CYS A 73 -14.52 8.00 3.29
CA CYS A 73 -13.97 6.66 2.99
C CYS A 73 -14.96 5.56 3.38
N LEU A 74 -15.55 5.63 4.57
CA LEU A 74 -16.57 4.69 5.01
C LEU A 74 -17.79 4.69 4.08
N ALA A 75 -18.27 5.87 3.71
CA ALA A 75 -19.40 6.00 2.78
C ALA A 75 -19.07 5.40 1.39
N ILE A 76 -17.86 5.62 0.90
CA ILE A 76 -17.39 5.03 -0.36
C ILE A 76 -17.39 3.51 -0.25
N VAL A 77 -16.84 2.94 0.83
CA VAL A 77 -16.83 1.48 1.05
C VAL A 77 -18.25 0.92 1.10
N VAL A 78 -19.16 1.56 1.83
CA VAL A 78 -20.58 1.11 1.91
C VAL A 78 -21.27 1.17 0.55
N LEU A 79 -21.05 2.24 -0.23
CA LEU A 79 -21.64 2.38 -1.56
C LEU A 79 -21.08 1.35 -2.54
N THR A 80 -19.77 1.10 -2.49
CA THR A 80 -19.11 0.14 -3.38
C THR A 80 -19.37 -1.31 -2.97
N ALA A 81 -19.81 -1.58 -1.74
CA ALA A 81 -20.24 -2.89 -1.28
C ALA A 81 -21.57 -3.34 -1.93
N GLN A 82 -22.32 -2.44 -2.56
CA GLN A 82 -23.56 -2.76 -3.26
C GLN A 82 -23.33 -2.90 -4.78
N PRO A 83 -24.16 -3.70 -5.49
CA PRO A 83 -24.12 -3.73 -6.96
C PRO A 83 -24.29 -2.34 -7.57
N LEU A 84 -23.79 -2.15 -8.78
CA LEU A 84 -23.86 -0.88 -9.48
C LEU A 84 -25.32 -0.40 -9.62
N HIS A 85 -25.64 0.73 -9.02
CA HIS A 85 -26.95 1.38 -9.03
C HIS A 85 -26.80 2.90 -8.94
N SER A 86 -27.91 3.64 -9.01
CA SER A 86 -27.89 5.11 -9.00
C SER A 86 -27.21 5.74 -7.79
N GLY A 87 -27.14 5.03 -6.66
CA GLY A 87 -26.45 5.47 -5.44
C GLY A 87 -24.95 5.73 -5.65
N TRP A 88 -24.32 5.17 -6.67
CA TRP A 88 -22.91 5.44 -7.00
C TRP A 88 -22.67 6.88 -7.42
N LEU A 89 -23.69 7.61 -7.87
CA LEU A 89 -23.59 9.04 -8.15
C LEU A 89 -23.18 9.84 -6.89
N LEU A 90 -23.45 9.32 -5.69
CA LEU A 90 -23.00 9.93 -4.43
C LEU A 90 -21.48 9.91 -4.25
N LEU A 91 -20.75 9.10 -5.01
CA LEU A 91 -19.28 9.14 -5.00
C LEU A 91 -18.73 10.49 -5.46
N LEU A 92 -19.43 11.20 -6.35
CA LEU A 92 -19.02 12.53 -6.82
C LEU A 92 -19.02 13.58 -5.69
N PRO A 93 -20.14 13.79 -4.94
CA PRO A 93 -20.12 14.72 -3.82
C PRO A 93 -19.18 14.28 -2.68
N LEU A 94 -19.03 12.97 -2.43
CA LEU A 94 -18.07 12.45 -1.45
C LEU A 94 -16.63 12.78 -1.84
N GLY A 95 -16.24 12.57 -3.09
CA GLY A 95 -14.93 12.95 -3.60
C GLY A 95 -14.69 14.47 -3.49
N TRP A 96 -15.70 15.28 -3.80
CA TRP A 96 -15.62 16.73 -3.62
C TRP A 96 -15.47 17.16 -2.15
N MET A 97 -16.17 16.49 -1.23
CA MET A 97 -16.01 16.73 0.21
C MET A 97 -14.62 16.36 0.73
N MET A 98 -13.99 15.33 0.18
CA MET A 98 -12.63 14.91 0.52
C MET A 98 -11.56 15.87 -0.02
N TRP A 99 -11.84 16.57 -1.12
CA TRP A 99 -10.87 17.38 -1.83
C TRP A 99 -10.22 18.45 -0.96
N ARG A 100 -11.01 19.23 -0.20
CA ARG A 100 -10.48 20.29 0.67
C ARG A 100 -9.57 19.77 1.78
N PRO A 101 -9.98 18.77 2.61
CA PRO A 101 -9.09 18.18 3.62
C PRO A 101 -7.81 17.60 3.03
N LEU A 102 -7.90 16.89 1.89
CA LEU A 102 -6.73 16.33 1.22
C LEU A 102 -5.78 17.42 0.73
N SER A 103 -6.29 18.49 0.13
CA SER A 103 -5.46 19.60 -0.36
C SER A 103 -4.78 20.41 0.76
N GLN A 104 -5.18 20.23 2.04
CA GLN A 104 -4.50 20.82 3.18
C GLN A 104 -3.31 20.01 3.67
N VAL A 105 -3.32 18.69 3.45
CA VAL A 105 -2.27 17.75 3.88
C VAL A 105 -1.28 17.48 2.75
N LEU A 106 -1.78 17.38 1.52
CA LEU A 106 -0.96 17.09 0.35
C LEU A 106 -0.21 18.33 -0.15
N PRO A 107 0.93 18.17 -0.84
CA PRO A 107 1.67 19.27 -1.42
C PRO A 107 0.79 20.14 -2.34
N PRO A 108 1.03 21.44 -2.43
CA PRO A 108 0.27 22.30 -3.32
C PRO A 108 0.25 21.76 -4.76
N GLN A 109 -0.93 21.76 -5.39
CA GLN A 109 -1.12 21.29 -6.77
C GLN A 109 -0.61 19.85 -7.02
N TRP A 110 -0.71 18.98 -6.02
CA TRP A 110 -0.23 17.59 -6.05
C TRP A 110 -0.73 16.80 -7.28
N TRP A 111 -1.93 17.09 -7.79
CA TRP A 111 -2.50 16.45 -8.99
C TRP A 111 -1.78 16.80 -10.30
N GLN A 112 -1.03 17.91 -10.34
CA GLN A 112 -0.31 18.34 -11.54
C GLN A 112 1.04 17.62 -11.70
N LEU A 113 1.55 17.02 -10.64
CA LEU A 113 2.84 16.31 -10.60
C LEU A 113 4.01 17.17 -11.10
N ARG A 114 3.96 18.49 -10.87
CA ARG A 114 4.95 19.44 -11.39
C ARG A 114 6.14 19.60 -10.45
N THR A 115 5.92 19.49 -9.15
CA THR A 115 6.99 19.59 -8.17
C THR A 115 7.53 18.19 -7.82
N PRO A 116 8.84 18.05 -7.53
CA PRO A 116 9.41 16.77 -7.13
C PRO A 116 8.68 16.13 -5.93
N LEU A 117 8.32 16.95 -4.93
CA LEU A 117 7.59 16.49 -3.76
C LEU A 117 6.18 15.98 -4.11
N ALA A 118 5.42 16.72 -4.95
CA ALA A 118 4.09 16.28 -5.38
C ALA A 118 4.17 14.97 -6.17
N LEU A 119 5.16 14.86 -7.06
CA LEU A 119 5.40 13.65 -7.85
C LEU A 119 5.67 12.45 -6.95
N THR A 120 6.62 12.57 -6.01
CA THR A 120 6.99 11.46 -5.12
C THR A 120 5.85 11.05 -4.21
N VAL A 121 5.10 11.98 -3.64
CA VAL A 121 3.94 11.69 -2.79
C VAL A 121 2.86 10.93 -3.55
N VAL A 122 2.57 11.29 -4.81
CA VAL A 122 1.57 10.57 -5.63
C VAL A 122 2.08 9.20 -6.08
N LEU A 123 3.35 9.09 -6.47
CA LEU A 123 3.95 7.80 -6.81
C LEU A 123 3.94 6.85 -5.61
N HIS A 124 4.13 7.35 -4.40
CA HIS A 124 4.07 6.58 -3.16
C HIS A 124 2.70 5.91 -3.01
N GLY A 125 1.60 6.69 -3.08
CA GLY A 125 0.26 6.13 -3.06
C GLY A 125 -0.03 5.15 -4.20
N GLY A 126 0.51 5.41 -5.39
CA GLY A 126 0.37 4.52 -6.54
C GLY A 126 1.05 3.16 -6.34
N VAL A 127 2.23 3.13 -5.73
CA VAL A 127 2.95 1.89 -5.38
C VAL A 127 2.13 1.07 -4.38
N PHE A 128 1.57 1.73 -3.35
CA PHE A 128 0.67 1.08 -2.39
C PHE A 128 -0.61 0.57 -3.05
N PHE A 129 -1.20 1.34 -3.94
CA PHE A 129 -2.40 0.95 -4.67
C PHE A 129 -2.18 -0.35 -5.47
N VAL A 130 -1.06 -0.46 -6.19
CA VAL A 130 -0.76 -1.67 -6.98
C VAL A 130 -0.53 -2.87 -6.09
N PHE A 131 0.30 -2.73 -5.05
CA PHE A 131 0.63 -3.83 -4.15
C PHE A 131 -0.60 -4.34 -3.41
N TYR A 132 -1.29 -3.46 -2.70
CA TYR A 132 -2.48 -3.82 -1.91
C TYR A 132 -3.70 -4.14 -2.77
N GLY A 133 -3.75 -3.68 -4.01
CA GLY A 133 -4.80 -4.06 -4.96
C GLY A 133 -4.86 -5.55 -5.25
N VAL A 134 -3.73 -6.23 -5.11
CA VAL A 134 -3.65 -7.70 -5.21
C VAL A 134 -3.65 -8.35 -3.83
N GLU A 135 -2.84 -7.85 -2.89
CA GLU A 135 -2.66 -8.46 -1.58
C GLU A 135 -3.98 -8.69 -0.83
N LEU A 136 -4.89 -7.72 -0.89
CA LEU A 136 -6.17 -7.80 -0.18
C LEU A 136 -7.08 -8.94 -0.67
N TYR A 137 -6.96 -9.34 -1.93
CA TYR A 137 -7.83 -10.33 -2.55
C TYR A 137 -7.15 -11.67 -2.86
N LEU A 138 -5.82 -11.69 -2.86
CA LEU A 138 -5.04 -12.88 -3.14
C LEU A 138 -5.34 -14.05 -2.21
N PRO A 139 -5.43 -13.86 -0.86
CA PRO A 139 -5.78 -14.96 0.04
C PRO A 139 -7.16 -15.56 -0.26
N LEU A 140 -8.15 -14.71 -0.52
CA LEU A 140 -9.49 -15.14 -0.88
C LEU A 140 -9.45 -16.03 -2.14
N TYR A 141 -8.76 -15.60 -3.18
CA TYR A 141 -8.61 -16.35 -4.42
C TYR A 141 -7.89 -17.70 -4.21
N LEU A 142 -6.79 -17.70 -3.47
CA LEU A 142 -6.01 -18.92 -3.24
C LEU A 142 -6.80 -19.96 -2.45
N ILE A 143 -7.57 -19.53 -1.45
CA ILE A 143 -8.34 -20.43 -0.60
C ILE A 143 -9.61 -20.88 -1.31
N GLU A 144 -10.44 -19.98 -1.80
CA GLU A 144 -11.77 -20.29 -2.30
C GLU A 144 -11.77 -20.81 -3.75
N ALA A 145 -10.95 -20.22 -4.64
CA ALA A 145 -10.91 -20.62 -6.04
C ALA A 145 -9.91 -21.76 -6.32
N ARG A 146 -8.77 -21.75 -5.58
CA ARG A 146 -7.70 -22.71 -5.84
C ARG A 146 -7.56 -23.81 -4.77
N GLY A 147 -8.37 -23.76 -3.70
CA GLY A 147 -8.36 -24.77 -2.63
C GLY A 147 -7.08 -24.84 -1.81
N MET A 148 -6.28 -23.77 -1.79
CA MET A 148 -5.04 -23.72 -1.03
C MET A 148 -5.32 -23.64 0.46
N GLY A 149 -4.59 -24.38 1.28
CA GLY A 149 -4.74 -24.31 2.75
C GLY A 149 -4.36 -22.94 3.32
N ILE A 150 -4.99 -22.57 4.45
CA ILE A 150 -4.80 -21.25 5.10
C ILE A 150 -3.33 -21.02 5.46
N THR A 151 -2.67 -22.02 6.08
CA THR A 151 -1.23 -21.92 6.44
C THR A 151 -0.34 -21.74 5.21
N ALA A 152 -0.60 -22.51 4.13
CA ALA A 152 0.17 -22.39 2.90
C ALA A 152 -0.02 -21.02 2.23
N THR A 153 -1.23 -20.46 2.28
CA THR A 153 -1.54 -19.11 1.84
C THR A 153 -0.78 -18.07 2.68
N GLY A 154 -0.79 -18.21 4.01
CA GLY A 154 -0.01 -17.37 4.91
C GLY A 154 1.50 -17.40 4.64
N LEU A 155 2.05 -18.58 4.33
CA LEU A 155 3.45 -18.73 3.92
C LEU A 155 3.74 -18.00 2.59
N ALA A 156 2.82 -18.05 1.63
CA ALA A 156 2.97 -17.30 0.39
C ALA A 156 3.06 -15.78 0.64
N LEU A 157 2.19 -15.24 1.50
CA LEU A 157 2.26 -13.82 1.89
C LEU A 157 3.57 -13.49 2.62
N THR A 158 4.05 -14.39 3.46
CA THR A 158 5.33 -14.24 4.17
C THR A 158 6.50 -14.14 3.19
N CYS A 159 6.48 -14.83 2.04
CA CYS A 159 7.52 -14.70 1.01
C CYS A 159 7.69 -13.26 0.55
N ALA A 160 6.61 -12.51 0.35
CA ALA A 160 6.69 -11.10 -0.02
C ALA A 160 7.33 -10.25 1.08
N ALA A 161 6.98 -10.49 2.35
CA ALA A 161 7.59 -9.78 3.47
C ALA A 161 9.11 -10.02 3.54
N PHE A 162 9.55 -11.26 3.38
CA PHE A 162 10.98 -11.61 3.34
C PHE A 162 11.73 -10.91 2.22
N THR A 163 11.18 -10.97 1.01
CA THR A 163 11.83 -10.35 -0.15
C THR A 163 11.79 -8.83 -0.10
N TRP A 164 10.74 -8.24 0.47
CA TRP A 164 10.69 -6.80 0.75
C TRP A 164 11.82 -6.37 1.68
N VAL A 165 12.01 -7.07 2.80
CA VAL A 165 13.13 -6.82 3.72
C VAL A 165 14.46 -6.95 3.00
N GLY A 166 14.65 -8.04 2.26
CA GLY A 166 15.88 -8.28 1.48
C GLY A 166 16.17 -7.18 0.48
N ALA A 167 15.14 -6.74 -0.26
CA ALA A 167 15.25 -5.63 -1.21
C ALA A 167 15.62 -4.31 -0.52
N SER A 168 15.05 -4.03 0.66
CA SER A 168 15.36 -2.83 1.44
C SER A 168 16.82 -2.80 1.88
N PHE A 169 17.37 -3.92 2.32
CA PHE A 169 18.79 -4.04 2.63
C PHE A 169 19.66 -3.87 1.39
N LEU A 170 19.31 -4.56 0.30
CA LEU A 170 20.06 -4.46 -0.95
C LEU A 170 20.08 -3.02 -1.46
N GLN A 171 18.97 -2.31 -1.39
CA GLN A 171 18.88 -0.92 -1.81
C GLN A 171 19.77 -0.01 -0.96
N SER A 172 19.82 -0.20 0.37
CA SER A 172 20.67 0.62 1.25
C SER A 172 22.17 0.52 0.88
N VAL A 173 22.59 -0.61 0.35
CA VAL A 173 23.95 -0.82 -0.17
C VAL A 173 24.09 -0.26 -1.58
N ALA A 174 23.07 -0.45 -2.41
CA ALA A 174 23.07 -0.06 -3.82
C ALA A 174 22.87 1.45 -4.05
N ASP A 175 22.34 2.19 -3.08
CA ASP A 175 22.05 3.65 -3.18
C ASP A 175 23.27 4.51 -3.56
N ARG A 176 24.48 3.98 -3.38
CA ARG A 176 25.73 4.65 -3.82
C ARG A 176 25.91 4.60 -5.34
N HIS A 177 25.36 3.59 -6.00
CA HIS A 177 25.61 3.27 -7.41
C HIS A 177 24.36 3.41 -8.29
N ILE A 178 23.16 3.20 -7.73
CA ILE A 178 21.89 3.20 -8.45
C ILE A 178 21.09 4.44 -8.04
N SER A 179 20.51 5.14 -9.03
CA SER A 179 19.63 6.28 -8.73
C SER A 179 18.26 5.80 -8.23
N HIS A 180 17.60 6.61 -7.38
CA HIS A 180 16.24 6.32 -6.91
C HIS A 180 15.26 6.12 -8.06
N ARG A 181 15.44 6.82 -9.19
CA ARG A 181 14.66 6.62 -10.41
C ARG A 181 14.83 5.22 -10.99
N GLN A 182 16.06 4.73 -11.09
CA GLN A 182 16.32 3.39 -11.61
C GLN A 182 15.77 2.32 -10.68
N SER A 183 15.98 2.45 -9.37
CA SER A 183 15.47 1.52 -8.38
C SER A 183 13.94 1.46 -8.39
N LEU A 184 13.27 2.62 -8.49
CA LEU A 184 11.81 2.70 -8.62
C LEU A 184 11.31 2.02 -9.90
N LEU A 185 11.96 2.28 -11.04
CA LEU A 185 11.59 1.65 -12.32
C LEU A 185 11.77 0.14 -12.28
N VAL A 186 12.86 -0.36 -11.69
CA VAL A 186 13.09 -1.80 -11.50
C VAL A 186 12.00 -2.38 -10.60
N GLY A 187 11.67 -1.72 -9.48
CA GLY A 187 10.59 -2.15 -8.58
C GLY A 187 9.23 -2.28 -9.30
N ILE A 188 8.88 -1.28 -10.11
CA ILE A 188 7.62 -1.32 -10.89
C ILE A 188 7.66 -2.40 -11.98
N LEU A 189 8.81 -2.63 -12.62
CA LEU A 189 8.97 -3.71 -13.59
C LEU A 189 8.77 -5.08 -12.93
N LEU A 190 9.30 -5.26 -11.71
CA LEU A 190 9.09 -6.47 -10.92
C LEU A 190 7.62 -6.66 -10.54
N PHE A 191 6.87 -5.60 -10.25
CA PHE A 191 5.41 -5.67 -10.09
C PHE A 191 4.74 -6.21 -11.35
N ALA A 192 5.07 -5.66 -12.52
CA ALA A 192 4.48 -6.12 -13.77
C ALA A 192 4.80 -7.60 -14.03
N LEU A 193 6.04 -8.04 -13.78
CA LEU A 193 6.44 -9.43 -13.94
C LEU A 193 5.73 -10.35 -12.94
N ALA A 194 5.60 -9.93 -11.68
CA ALA A 194 4.86 -10.66 -10.66
C ALA A 194 3.38 -10.81 -11.04
N LEU A 195 2.74 -9.75 -11.53
CA LEU A 195 1.35 -9.76 -12.00
C LEU A 195 1.17 -10.71 -13.20
N LEU A 196 2.13 -10.75 -14.12
CA LEU A 196 2.11 -11.71 -15.23
C LEU A 196 2.25 -13.16 -14.74
N MET A 197 3.13 -13.41 -13.77
CA MET A 197 3.23 -14.75 -13.15
C MET A 197 1.95 -15.12 -12.40
N LEU A 198 1.31 -14.17 -11.68
CA LEU A 198 0.02 -14.41 -11.04
C LEU A 198 -1.09 -14.69 -12.05
N ALA A 199 -1.04 -14.08 -13.24
CA ALA A 199 -1.98 -14.36 -14.30
C ALA A 199 -1.87 -15.84 -14.80
N LEU A 200 -0.70 -16.48 -14.70
CA LEU A 200 -0.55 -17.90 -14.99
C LEU A 200 -1.34 -18.77 -14.00
N LEU A 201 -1.48 -18.35 -12.74
CA LEU A 201 -2.28 -19.08 -11.75
C LEU A 201 -3.78 -19.10 -12.07
N LEU A 202 -4.26 -18.27 -12.99
CA LEU A 202 -5.65 -18.32 -13.46
C LEU A 202 -5.89 -19.55 -14.36
N LEU A 203 -4.82 -20.17 -14.89
CA LEU A 203 -4.91 -21.42 -15.63
C LEU A 203 -5.03 -22.59 -14.64
N PRO A 204 -6.08 -23.44 -14.73
CA PRO A 204 -6.30 -24.55 -13.79
C PRO A 204 -5.15 -25.56 -13.74
N THR A 205 -4.39 -25.67 -14.82
CA THR A 205 -3.28 -26.61 -14.97
C THR A 205 -1.99 -26.14 -14.28
N MET A 206 -1.92 -24.85 -13.90
CA MET A 206 -0.71 -24.32 -13.29
C MET A 206 -0.58 -24.73 -11.82
N PRO A 207 0.61 -25.17 -11.40
CA PRO A 207 0.84 -25.62 -10.05
C PRO A 207 0.85 -24.43 -9.07
N LEU A 208 0.26 -24.62 -7.89
CA LEU A 208 0.11 -23.56 -6.87
C LEU A 208 1.44 -23.04 -6.33
N TRP A 209 2.52 -23.82 -6.40
CA TRP A 209 3.82 -23.34 -5.90
C TRP A 209 4.36 -22.09 -6.62
N ILE A 210 3.85 -21.78 -7.82
CA ILE A 210 4.20 -20.54 -8.56
C ILE A 210 3.89 -19.30 -7.76
N ILE A 211 2.93 -19.37 -6.81
CA ILE A 211 2.58 -18.24 -5.96
C ILE A 211 3.76 -17.73 -5.14
N TYR A 212 4.61 -18.61 -4.65
CA TYR A 212 5.74 -18.23 -3.79
C TYR A 212 6.76 -17.34 -4.52
N PRO A 213 7.31 -17.72 -5.69
CA PRO A 213 8.20 -16.83 -6.43
C PRO A 213 7.47 -15.60 -6.99
N ALA A 214 6.22 -15.73 -7.45
CA ALA A 214 5.45 -14.61 -7.98
C ALA A 214 5.22 -13.54 -6.90
N TRP A 215 4.75 -13.96 -5.72
CA TRP A 215 4.49 -13.04 -4.62
C TRP A 215 5.79 -12.55 -3.96
N GLY A 216 6.82 -13.38 -3.91
CA GLY A 216 8.17 -12.96 -3.51
C GLY A 216 8.73 -11.87 -4.43
N LEU A 217 8.51 -11.98 -5.73
CA LEU A 217 8.93 -10.97 -6.71
C LEU A 217 8.16 -9.65 -6.50
N MET A 218 6.86 -9.74 -6.17
CA MET A 218 6.03 -8.57 -5.83
C MET A 218 6.58 -7.86 -4.59
N GLY A 219 6.91 -8.60 -3.53
CA GLY A 219 7.52 -8.05 -2.32
C GLY A 219 8.89 -7.42 -2.56
N PHE A 220 9.73 -8.06 -3.37
CA PHE A 220 11.04 -7.50 -3.73
C PHE A 220 10.89 -6.17 -4.50
N GLY A 221 9.96 -6.15 -5.46
CA GLY A 221 9.60 -4.92 -6.17
C GLY A 221 9.09 -3.82 -5.25
N MET A 222 8.29 -4.19 -4.22
CA MET A 222 7.80 -3.25 -3.21
C MET A 222 8.95 -2.64 -2.40
N GLY A 223 9.91 -3.46 -1.96
CA GLY A 223 11.08 -2.97 -1.21
C GLY A 223 11.88 -1.93 -1.99
N LEU A 224 12.12 -2.17 -3.28
CA LEU A 224 12.83 -1.22 -4.15
C LEU A 224 12.00 0.04 -4.42
N ALA A 225 10.73 -0.11 -4.78
CA ALA A 225 9.89 1.01 -5.17
C ALA A 225 9.58 1.92 -3.97
N TYR A 226 9.13 1.34 -2.86
CA TYR A 226 8.76 2.07 -1.66
C TYR A 226 9.92 2.91 -1.11
N ASN A 227 11.07 2.28 -0.86
CA ASN A 227 12.22 2.97 -0.29
C ASN A 227 12.74 4.09 -1.19
N SER A 228 12.74 3.85 -2.51
CA SER A 228 13.17 4.87 -3.48
C SER A 228 12.28 6.10 -3.44
N VAL A 229 10.96 5.90 -3.41
CA VAL A 229 10.00 7.01 -3.40
C VAL A 229 10.01 7.72 -2.05
N ALA A 230 10.08 6.98 -0.93
CA ALA A 230 10.13 7.54 0.41
C ALA A 230 11.39 8.41 0.60
N THR A 231 12.56 7.90 0.21
CA THR A 231 13.82 8.67 0.28
C THR A 231 13.76 9.91 -0.61
N ALA A 232 13.27 9.75 -1.84
CA ALA A 232 13.13 10.87 -2.77
C ALA A 232 12.16 11.95 -2.25
N ALA A 233 11.06 11.57 -1.58
CA ALA A 233 10.14 12.51 -0.95
C ALA A 233 10.83 13.33 0.15
N MET A 234 11.65 12.69 0.98
CA MET A 234 12.41 13.37 2.02
C MET A 234 13.48 14.30 1.44
N LEU A 235 14.18 13.87 0.37
CA LEU A 235 15.16 14.71 -0.33
C LEU A 235 14.53 15.94 -1.02
N ALA A 236 13.28 15.83 -1.46
CA ALA A 236 12.52 16.92 -2.07
C ALA A 236 11.88 17.86 -1.03
N THR A 237 12.07 17.59 0.25
CA THR A 237 11.44 18.33 1.34
C THR A 237 12.31 19.48 1.81
N GLU A 238 11.70 20.67 2.01
CA GLU A 238 12.34 21.81 2.62
C GLU A 238 12.67 21.52 4.09
N SER A 239 13.84 21.97 4.55
CA SER A 239 14.27 21.80 5.94
C SER A 239 13.23 22.34 6.92
N GLY A 240 12.87 21.53 7.92
CA GLY A 240 11.83 21.86 8.92
C GLY A 240 10.41 21.48 8.53
N ARG A 241 10.21 20.90 7.32
CA ARG A 241 8.88 20.41 6.85
C ARG A 241 8.79 18.89 6.73
N GLU A 242 9.76 18.17 7.28
CA GLU A 242 9.83 16.71 7.21
C GLU A 242 8.58 16.02 7.77
N GLY A 243 8.03 16.57 8.87
CA GLY A 243 6.78 16.07 9.47
C GLY A 243 5.56 16.24 8.56
N ALA A 244 5.51 17.33 7.77
CA ALA A 244 4.43 17.55 6.81
C ALA A 244 4.53 16.56 5.65
N THR A 245 5.74 16.29 5.15
CA THR A 245 5.99 15.29 4.11
C THR A 245 5.64 13.88 4.59
N ALA A 246 6.08 13.50 5.81
CA ALA A 246 5.71 12.21 6.39
C ALA A 246 4.20 12.04 6.55
N SER A 247 3.49 13.11 6.92
CA SER A 247 2.03 13.11 6.98
C SER A 247 1.40 12.96 5.58
N ALA A 248 1.92 13.65 4.59
CA ALA A 248 1.41 13.60 3.22
C ALA A 248 1.61 12.21 2.59
N THR A 249 2.80 11.60 2.77
CA THR A 249 3.06 10.22 2.30
C THR A 249 2.16 9.22 3.01
N GLY A 250 2.01 9.28 4.35
CA GLY A 250 1.15 8.38 5.10
C GLY A 250 -0.35 8.49 4.73
N VAL A 251 -0.82 9.70 4.38
CA VAL A 251 -2.17 9.90 3.83
C VAL A 251 -2.30 9.25 2.45
N MET A 252 -1.29 9.40 1.59
CA MET A 252 -1.30 8.78 0.25
C MET A 252 -1.20 7.25 0.31
N ASP A 253 -0.46 6.68 1.27
CA ASP A 253 -0.44 5.23 1.52
C ASP A 253 -1.85 4.74 1.88
N SER A 254 -2.48 5.41 2.85
CA SER A 254 -3.83 5.07 3.28
C SER A 254 -4.85 5.21 2.17
N LEU A 255 -4.72 6.24 1.32
CA LEU A 255 -5.56 6.42 0.14
C LEU A 255 -5.31 5.33 -0.91
N GLY A 256 -4.05 4.97 -1.16
CA GLY A 256 -3.69 3.88 -2.08
C GLY A 256 -4.33 2.56 -1.65
N ILE A 257 -4.17 2.19 -0.37
CA ILE A 257 -4.79 0.99 0.21
C ILE A 257 -6.33 1.07 0.16
N GLY A 258 -6.89 2.20 0.60
CA GLY A 258 -8.34 2.39 0.66
C GLY A 258 -9.00 2.38 -0.73
N LEU A 259 -8.38 2.99 -1.74
CA LEU A 259 -8.84 2.93 -3.12
C LEU A 259 -8.71 1.51 -3.70
N ALA A 260 -7.63 0.80 -3.39
CA ALA A 260 -7.45 -0.59 -3.80
C ALA A 260 -8.54 -1.50 -3.21
N ALA A 261 -8.83 -1.35 -1.90
CA ALA A 261 -9.90 -2.08 -1.24
C ALA A 261 -11.28 -1.72 -1.80
N GLY A 262 -11.59 -0.43 -1.94
CA GLY A 262 -12.89 0.04 -2.41
C GLY A 262 -13.17 -0.34 -3.86
N LEU A 263 -12.25 -0.04 -4.78
CA LEU A 263 -12.40 -0.38 -6.20
C LEU A 263 -12.37 -1.88 -6.44
N GLY A 264 -11.49 -2.61 -5.76
CA GLY A 264 -11.44 -4.06 -5.86
C GLY A 264 -12.72 -4.72 -5.33
N GLY A 265 -13.23 -4.28 -4.17
CA GLY A 265 -14.50 -4.77 -3.62
C GLY A 265 -15.68 -4.48 -4.53
N ALA A 266 -15.76 -3.26 -5.09
CA ALA A 266 -16.76 -2.89 -6.08
C ALA A 266 -16.71 -3.77 -7.32
N LEU A 267 -15.51 -3.99 -7.85
CA LEU A 267 -15.28 -4.85 -9.01
C LEU A 267 -15.69 -6.29 -8.73
N LYS A 268 -15.29 -6.84 -7.56
CA LYS A 268 -15.68 -8.18 -7.11
C LYS A 268 -17.21 -8.32 -7.08
N ASN A 269 -17.89 -7.41 -6.38
CA ASN A 269 -19.35 -7.44 -6.27
C ASN A 269 -20.04 -7.33 -7.64
N GLN A 270 -19.51 -6.52 -8.54
CA GLN A 270 -20.07 -6.38 -9.90
C GLN A 270 -19.85 -7.64 -10.74
N VAL A 271 -18.71 -8.31 -10.61
CA VAL A 271 -18.43 -9.57 -11.28
C VAL A 271 -19.39 -10.66 -10.77
N GLU A 272 -19.54 -10.80 -9.45
CA GLU A 272 -20.45 -11.76 -8.82
C GLU A 272 -21.92 -11.51 -9.20
N TYR A 273 -22.36 -10.24 -9.17
CA TYR A 273 -23.71 -9.86 -9.58
C TYR A 273 -24.04 -10.26 -11.03
N ARG A 274 -23.04 -10.27 -11.91
CA ARG A 274 -23.16 -10.71 -13.31
C ARG A 274 -22.95 -12.22 -13.51
N GLY A 275 -22.82 -12.99 -12.43
CA GLY A 275 -22.60 -14.43 -12.47
C GLY A 275 -21.15 -14.83 -12.79
N GLY A 276 -20.19 -13.89 -12.73
CA GLY A 276 -18.78 -14.18 -12.89
C GLY A 276 -18.15 -14.74 -11.60
N GLY A 277 -17.11 -15.54 -11.76
CA GLY A 277 -16.35 -16.13 -10.65
C GLY A 277 -15.14 -15.31 -10.23
N LEU A 278 -14.44 -15.81 -9.20
CA LEU A 278 -13.20 -15.20 -8.68
C LEU A 278 -12.07 -15.14 -9.71
N ASP A 279 -12.03 -16.08 -10.68
CA ASP A 279 -11.04 -16.04 -11.77
C ASP A 279 -11.20 -14.78 -12.61
N LEU A 280 -12.43 -14.47 -13.04
CA LEU A 280 -12.70 -13.24 -13.81
C LEU A 280 -12.39 -12.00 -12.99
N PHE A 281 -12.73 -11.98 -11.70
CA PHE A 281 -12.39 -10.89 -10.82
C PHE A 281 -10.87 -10.69 -10.73
N MET A 282 -10.08 -11.77 -10.51
CA MET A 282 -8.63 -11.69 -10.42
C MET A 282 -7.98 -11.28 -11.75
N GLN A 283 -8.54 -11.68 -12.89
CA GLN A 283 -8.11 -11.18 -14.20
C GLN A 283 -8.27 -9.67 -14.30
N LEU A 284 -9.45 -9.16 -13.98
CA LEU A 284 -9.77 -7.74 -14.12
C LEU A 284 -8.96 -6.86 -13.16
N ILE A 285 -8.82 -7.28 -11.89
CA ILE A 285 -7.99 -6.54 -10.92
C ILE A 285 -6.51 -6.59 -11.33
N GLY A 286 -6.02 -7.73 -11.81
CA GLY A 286 -4.65 -7.87 -12.31
C GLY A 286 -4.37 -6.95 -13.51
N LEU A 287 -5.29 -6.87 -14.47
CA LEU A 287 -5.19 -5.95 -15.61
C LEU A 287 -5.19 -4.48 -15.17
N LEU A 288 -6.04 -4.11 -14.21
CA LEU A 288 -6.05 -2.78 -13.63
C LEU A 288 -4.69 -2.45 -12.98
N MET A 289 -4.15 -3.37 -12.17
CA MET A 289 -2.85 -3.16 -11.51
C MET A 289 -1.69 -3.10 -12.52
N LEU A 290 -1.73 -3.87 -13.61
CA LEU A 290 -0.78 -3.76 -14.71
C LEU A 290 -0.86 -2.40 -15.41
N ALA A 291 -2.06 -1.91 -15.69
CA ALA A 291 -2.26 -0.61 -16.32
C ALA A 291 -1.72 0.53 -15.43
N VAL A 292 -1.98 0.46 -14.11
CA VAL A 292 -1.44 1.42 -13.15
C VAL A 292 0.08 1.31 -13.04
N SER A 293 0.65 0.10 -13.01
CA SER A 293 2.10 -0.11 -13.02
C SER A 293 2.75 0.52 -14.25
N PHE A 294 2.13 0.36 -15.42
CA PHE A 294 2.60 1.01 -16.64
C PHE A 294 2.55 2.55 -16.54
N TRP A 295 1.46 3.10 -16.00
CA TRP A 295 1.34 4.54 -15.77
C TRP A 295 2.40 5.05 -14.77
N LEU A 296 2.66 4.32 -13.69
CA LEU A 296 3.72 4.64 -12.73
C LEU A 296 5.10 4.63 -13.39
N ALA A 297 5.41 3.59 -14.17
CA ALA A 297 6.68 3.47 -14.90
C ALA A 297 6.86 4.62 -15.90
N TRP A 298 5.82 4.93 -16.70
CA TRP A 298 5.85 6.01 -17.67
C TRP A 298 6.01 7.38 -17.01
N THR A 299 5.27 7.63 -15.91
CA THR A 299 5.37 8.88 -15.14
C THR A 299 6.75 9.02 -14.51
N THR A 300 7.30 7.97 -13.94
CA THR A 300 8.65 7.92 -13.40
C THR A 300 9.69 8.17 -14.50
N TRP A 301 9.54 7.51 -15.64
CA TRP A 301 10.44 7.69 -16.77
C TRP A 301 10.44 9.13 -17.29
N ARG A 302 9.29 9.78 -17.39
CA ARG A 302 9.14 11.11 -17.94
C ARG A 302 9.49 12.24 -16.99
N ARG A 303 9.12 12.12 -15.72
CA ARG A 303 9.07 13.25 -14.78
C ARG A 303 10.03 13.11 -13.59
N PHE A 304 10.46 11.89 -13.25
CA PHE A 304 11.34 11.69 -12.11
C PHE A 304 12.76 12.14 -12.47
N PRO A 305 13.44 12.95 -11.63
CA PRO A 305 14.79 13.44 -11.89
C PRO A 305 15.78 12.32 -12.17
N LYS A 306 16.66 12.53 -13.15
CA LYS A 306 17.71 11.56 -13.52
C LYS A 306 18.88 11.56 -12.55
N ASP A 307 19.20 12.72 -11.99
CA ASP A 307 20.33 12.94 -11.11
C ASP A 307 19.92 13.02 -9.65
N LYS A 308 20.90 12.82 -8.74
CA LYS A 308 20.71 12.98 -7.29
C LYS A 308 20.44 14.43 -6.86
N SER A 309 20.36 15.37 -7.79
CA SER A 309 20.11 16.81 -7.55
C SER A 309 18.63 17.10 -7.25
N TRP A 310 18.19 16.69 -6.07
CA TRP A 310 16.83 16.99 -5.59
C TRP A 310 16.70 18.41 -5.02
N HIS A 311 17.83 19.12 -4.85
CA HIS A 311 17.89 20.39 -4.12
C HIS A 311 17.63 21.64 -4.96
N LEU A 312 17.34 21.51 -6.24
CA LEU A 312 17.17 22.65 -7.13
C LEU A 312 15.81 22.59 -7.82
N GLY A 313 14.76 23.03 -7.08
CA GLY A 313 13.61 23.65 -7.73
C GLY A 313 14.05 25.06 -8.16
N PRO A 314 13.53 25.59 -9.31
CA PRO A 314 13.76 26.96 -9.73
C PRO A 314 13.24 27.95 -8.70
#